data_011bfc83c490e477c6acd7b6c1986aac
#
_entry.id   011bfc83c490e477c6acd7b6c1986aac
#
_cell.length_a   1.000
_cell.length_b   1.000
_cell.length_c   1.000
_cell.angle_alpha   90.00
_cell.angle_beta   90.00
_cell.angle_gamma   90.00
#
_symmetry.space_group_name_H-M   'P 1'
#
loop_
_entity.id
_entity.type
_entity.pdbx_description
1 polymer ?
#
loop_
_entity_poly.entity_id
_entity_poly.type
_entity_poly.pdbx_seq_one_letter_code
_entity_poly.pdbx_strand_id
1 'polypeptide(L)' 'MQNETVRVPKYFKRALKQEIYYCQRYGVLTHLENVNSNHFIHYREYLYGKAYYVRMIETDTGEAFLQSLDKIEWPKSLIG' A
#
# COMPACT_ATOMS: atom_id res chain seq x y z
N MET A 1 -30.25 11.69 6.99
CA MET A 1 -29.65 11.52 6.65
C MET A 1 -28.63 11.23 6.88
N GLN A 2 -28.17 10.85 6.93
CA GLN A 2 -27.23 10.62 7.09
C GLN A 2 -26.28 10.80 6.51
N ASN A 3 -25.75 10.84 6.72
CA ASN A 3 -24.78 11.11 6.29
C ASN A 3 -23.88 10.22 5.97
N GLU A 4 -23.79 9.94 5.10
CA GLU A 4 -23.08 9.04 4.70
C GLU A 4 -21.77 9.45 4.52
N THR A 5 -20.93 9.36 5.39
CA THR A 5 -19.52 9.56 5.26
C THR A 5 -18.97 8.35 4.57
N VAL A 6 -18.55 8.51 3.37
CA VAL A 6 -17.89 7.43 2.66
C VAL A 6 -16.57 7.13 3.37
N ARG A 7 -16.33 5.88 3.69
CA ARG A 7 -15.11 5.49 4.35
C ARG A 7 -14.50 4.28 3.67
N VAL A 8 -13.20 4.19 3.75
CA VAL A 8 -12.51 3.01 3.27
C VAL A 8 -12.77 1.88 4.26
N PRO A 9 -13.14 0.68 3.80
CA PRO A 9 -13.38 -0.43 4.73
C PRO A 9 -12.14 -0.73 5.57
N LYS A 10 -12.36 -1.12 6.81
CA LYS A 10 -11.26 -1.40 7.72
C LYS A 10 -10.38 -2.54 7.21
N TYR A 11 -10.99 -3.55 6.58
CA TYR A 11 -10.20 -4.67 6.08
C TYR A 11 -9.22 -4.23 4.99
N PHE A 12 -9.62 -3.26 4.18
CA PHE A 12 -8.77 -2.73 3.13
C PHE A 12 -7.56 -2.00 3.73
N LYS A 13 -7.83 -1.14 4.70
CA LYS A 13 -6.76 -0.38 5.35
C LYS A 13 -5.82 -1.30 6.11
N ARG A 14 -6.38 -2.31 6.76
CA ARG A 14 -5.56 -3.26 7.51
C ARG A 14 -4.67 -4.07 6.58
N ALA A 15 -5.22 -4.53 5.46
CA ALA A 15 -4.45 -5.29 4.50
C ALA A 15 -3.33 -4.45 3.90
N LEU A 16 -3.61 -3.20 3.57
CA LEU A 16 -2.60 -2.32 3.01
C LEU A 16 -1.50 -2.04 4.03
N LYS A 17 -1.88 -1.78 5.27
CA LYS A 17 -0.91 -1.55 6.33
C LYS A 17 -0.01 -2.77 6.52
N GLN A 18 -0.58 -3.95 6.44
CA GLN A 18 0.17 -5.19 6.61
C GLN A 18 1.16 -5.39 5.48
N GLU A 19 0.74 -5.11 4.24
CA GLU A 19 1.63 -5.19 3.10
C GLU A 19 2.82 -4.24 3.27
N ILE A 20 2.54 -3.01 3.66
CA ILE A 20 3.59 -2.03 3.87
C ILE A 20 4.55 -2.49 4.97
N TYR A 21 3.99 -3.01 6.04
CA TYR A 21 4.79 -3.51 7.17
C TYR A 21 5.76 -4.60 6.72
N TYR A 22 5.27 -5.57 5.95
CA TYR A 22 6.11 -6.66 5.49
C TYR A 22 7.20 -6.16 4.54
N CYS A 23 6.87 -5.19 3.69
CA CYS A 23 7.86 -4.61 2.79
C CYS A 23 8.96 -3.90 3.57
N GLN A 24 8.59 -3.20 4.64
CA GLN A 24 9.56 -2.47 5.45
C GLN A 24 10.44 -3.43 6.27
N ARG A 25 9.83 -4.50 6.76
CA ARG A 25 10.54 -5.39 7.67
C ARG A 25 11.40 -6.43 6.94
N TYR A 26 10.86 -7.02 5.90
CA TYR A 26 11.51 -8.14 5.24
C TYR A 26 12.05 -7.81 3.86
N GLY A 27 11.72 -6.63 3.34
CA GLY A 27 12.12 -6.27 2.01
C GLY A 27 11.07 -6.64 0.98
N VAL A 28 10.99 -5.85 -0.08
CA VAL A 28 9.94 -6.01 -1.08
C VAL A 28 10.08 -7.35 -1.82
N LEU A 29 11.27 -7.68 -2.24
CA LEU A 29 11.46 -8.91 -3.01
C LEU A 29 11.16 -10.15 -2.18
N THR A 30 11.57 -10.16 -0.92
CA THR A 30 11.29 -11.29 -0.04
C THR A 30 9.78 -11.46 0.15
N HIS A 31 9.08 -10.35 0.36
CA HIS A 31 7.64 -10.40 0.55
C HIS A 31 6.95 -10.91 -0.71
N LEU A 32 7.37 -10.45 -1.88
CA LEU A 32 6.76 -10.87 -3.13
C LEU A 32 6.99 -12.36 -3.40
N GLU A 33 8.16 -12.86 -3.05
CA GLU A 33 8.43 -14.28 -3.18
C GLU A 33 7.50 -15.11 -2.29
N ASN A 34 7.26 -14.63 -1.07
CA ASN A 34 6.43 -15.36 -0.13
C ASN A 34 4.98 -15.41 -0.57
N VAL A 35 4.48 -14.35 -1.19
CA VAL A 35 3.08 -14.31 -1.59
C VAL A 35 2.88 -14.75 -3.04
N ASN A 36 3.97 -15.06 -3.75
CA ASN A 36 3.89 -15.53 -5.13
C ASN A 36 3.03 -14.60 -5.98
N SER A 37 3.34 -13.31 -5.91
CA SER A 37 2.53 -12.30 -6.55
C SER A 37 2.76 -12.23 -8.06
N ASN A 38 1.67 -12.13 -8.81
CA ASN A 38 1.73 -11.92 -10.24
C ASN A 38 1.95 -10.46 -10.60
N HIS A 39 1.92 -9.57 -9.59
CA HIS A 39 2.09 -8.14 -9.82
C HIS A 39 3.51 -7.70 -9.55
N PHE A 40 4.46 -8.59 -9.78
CA PHE A 40 5.85 -8.34 -9.42
C PHE A 40 6.39 -7.03 -9.99
N ILE A 41 6.18 -6.79 -11.27
CA ILE A 41 6.75 -5.63 -11.95
C ILE A 41 6.08 -4.33 -11.52
N HIS A 42 4.77 -4.35 -11.31
CA HIS A 42 4.01 -3.14 -10.99
C HIS A 42 3.60 -3.07 -9.53
N TYR A 43 4.28 -3.80 -8.67
CA TYR A 43 3.88 -3.91 -7.28
C TYR A 43 3.94 -2.55 -6.56
N ARG A 44 4.97 -1.76 -6.84
CA ARG A 44 5.09 -0.44 -6.24
C ARG A 44 3.91 0.43 -6.62
N GLU A 45 3.58 0.45 -7.91
CA GLU A 45 2.44 1.23 -8.40
C GLU A 45 1.13 0.71 -7.83
N TYR A 46 1.03 -0.59 -7.66
CA TYR A 46 -0.14 -1.22 -7.07
C TYR A 46 -0.38 -0.72 -5.64
N LEU A 47 0.66 -0.68 -4.83
CA LEU A 47 0.53 -0.20 -3.46
C LEU A 47 0.27 1.30 -3.40
N TYR A 48 0.98 2.08 -4.22
CA TYR A 48 0.72 3.52 -4.26
C TYR A 48 -0.70 3.82 -4.72
N GLY A 49 -1.20 3.06 -5.68
CA GLY A 49 -2.56 3.24 -6.13
C GLY A 49 -3.57 3.02 -5.01
N LYS A 50 -3.34 1.99 -4.21
CA LYS A 50 -4.21 1.73 -3.06
C LYS A 50 -4.14 2.87 -2.05
N ALA A 51 -2.95 3.40 -1.80
CA ALA A 51 -2.79 4.50 -0.85
C ALA A 51 -3.46 5.76 -1.36
N TYR A 52 -3.35 6.04 -2.66
CA TYR A 52 -4.04 7.19 -3.23
C TYR A 52 -5.55 7.04 -3.16
N TYR A 53 -6.06 5.82 -3.35
CA TYR A 53 -7.48 5.56 -3.20
C TYR A 53 -7.94 5.90 -1.78
N VAL A 54 -7.18 5.45 -0.78
CA VAL A 54 -7.50 5.77 0.61
C VAL A 54 -7.45 7.28 0.83
N ARG A 55 -6.44 7.94 0.26
CA ARG A 55 -6.29 9.38 0.43
C ARG A 55 -7.46 10.15 -0.15
N MET A 56 -8.02 9.68 -1.24
CA MET A 56 -9.18 10.35 -1.84
C MET A 56 -10.37 10.37 -0.91
N ILE A 57 -10.49 9.34 -0.07
CA ILE A 57 -11.64 9.19 0.82
C ILE A 57 -11.30 9.64 2.24
N GLU A 58 -10.13 9.24 2.73
CA GLU A 58 -9.64 9.57 4.07
C GLU A 58 -8.26 10.17 3.92
N THR A 59 -8.19 11.48 3.75
CA THR A 59 -6.96 12.16 3.38
C THR A 59 -5.80 11.88 4.34
N ASP A 60 -6.05 12.04 5.64
CA ASP A 60 -4.98 11.86 6.62
C ASP A 60 -4.46 10.44 6.64
N THR A 61 -5.37 9.48 6.57
CA THR A 61 -4.99 8.07 6.57
C THR A 61 -4.19 7.71 5.32
N GLY A 62 -4.64 8.19 4.17
CA GLY A 62 -3.95 7.93 2.92
C GLY A 62 -2.57 8.56 2.88
N GLU A 63 -2.43 9.77 3.43
CA GLU A 63 -1.13 10.42 3.46
C GLU A 63 -0.16 9.66 4.37
N ALA A 64 -0.66 9.12 5.47
CA ALA A 64 0.19 8.30 6.33
C ALA A 64 0.69 7.07 5.60
N PHE A 65 -0.18 6.43 4.81
CA PHE A 65 0.23 5.29 4.01
C PHE A 65 1.28 5.68 2.98
N LEU A 66 1.08 6.81 2.30
CA LEU A 66 2.05 7.27 1.30
C LEU A 66 3.41 7.55 1.92
N GLN A 67 3.43 8.16 3.10
CA GLN A 67 4.67 8.40 3.79
C GLN A 67 5.38 7.10 4.16
N SER A 68 4.61 6.12 4.59
CA SER A 68 5.17 4.81 4.92
C SER A 68 5.73 4.15 3.67
N LEU A 69 5.04 4.27 2.54
CA LEU A 69 5.53 3.70 1.28
C LEU A 69 6.82 4.38 0.83
N ASP A 70 6.94 5.69 1.06
CA ASP A 70 8.14 6.40 0.68
C ASP A 70 9.37 5.95 1.47
N LYS A 71 9.17 5.33 2.62
CA LYS A 71 10.27 4.85 3.45
C LYS A 71 10.75 3.46 3.06
N ILE A 72 10.05 2.79 2.16
CA ILE A 72 10.44 1.47 1.70
C ILE A 72 11.55 1.60 0.68
N GLU A 73 12.55 0.70 0.77
CA GLU A 73 13.60 0.67 -0.24
C GLU A 73 13.11 -0.18 -1.39
N TRP A 74 12.73 0.47 -2.47
CA TRP A 74 12.19 -0.22 -3.61
C TRP A 74 13.32 -0.74 -4.50
N PRO A 75 13.25 -2.01 -4.93
CA PRO A 75 14.24 -2.54 -5.88
C PRO A 75 14.18 -1.77 -7.17
N LYS A 76 15.33 -1.58 -7.80
CA LYS A 76 15.37 -0.84 -9.06
C LYS A 76 14.53 -1.50 -10.14
N SER A 77 14.43 -2.81 -10.11
CA SER A 77 13.63 -3.54 -11.08
C SER A 77 12.15 -3.20 -11.00
N LEU A 78 11.70 -2.65 -9.87
CA LEU A 78 10.30 -2.27 -9.68
C LEU A 78 10.08 -0.78 -9.87
N ILE A 79 11.14 0.01 -10.00
CA ILE A 79 11.01 1.44 -10.19
C ILE A 79 10.97 1.79 -11.67
N GLY A 80 11.59 1.05 -12.45
CA GLY A 80 11.65 1.07 -13.88
C GLY A 80 11.14 2.23 -14.66
#